data_21f73dd4e42393b72a33090df02aa4dc
#
_entry.id   21f73dd4e42393b72a33090df02aa4dc
#
_cell.length_a   1.000
_cell.length_b   1.000
_cell.length_c   1.000
_cell.angle_alpha   90.00
_cell.angle_beta   90.00
_cell.angle_gamma   90.00
#
_symmetry.space_group_name_H-M   'P 1'
#
loop_
_entity.id
_entity.type
_entity.pdbx_description
1 polymer ?
#
loop_
_entity_poly.entity_id
_entity_poly.type
_entity_poly.pdbx_seq_one_letter_code
_entity_poly.pdbx_strand_id
1 'polypeptide(L)'
;MAASRNALIELIDVSKEYKVGEITTVALREVTFKVCEGDLVAIMGPSGSGKTTLLNMLGLLDRPTRGKIFFEGRDVSKLSDRNLASLRNEKIGFVFQMFNLINRLTVFENIEMPLIPRGIPRNVRVEMVREALLKVGGELEWFKKKPSQLSGGQQQRVSIARAIVGNPPIILADEPTGNLDRVSARTVVETFLNLNKEGHSVVVVTHDPEVANCMEKIYVIRDGLIIGEYRSNPQESLISKMSGIIKEES
;
A
#
# COMPACT_ATOMS: atom_id res chain seq x y z
N MET A 1 -16.06 25.07 -1.94
CA MET A 1 -16.67 23.76 -1.69
C MET A 1 -15.72 22.71 -2.23
N ALA A 2 -15.09 21.89 -1.39
CA ALA A 2 -14.27 20.78 -1.85
C ALA A 2 -15.19 19.77 -2.56
N ALA A 3 -14.91 19.45 -3.83
CA ALA A 3 -15.63 18.43 -4.55
C ALA A 3 -15.60 17.13 -3.72
N SER A 4 -16.75 16.50 -3.53
CA SER A 4 -16.84 15.21 -2.85
C SER A 4 -16.04 14.20 -3.68
N ARG A 5 -14.83 13.83 -3.21
CA ARG A 5 -14.03 12.79 -3.86
C ARG A 5 -14.78 11.45 -3.73
N ASN A 6 -14.87 10.71 -4.82
CA ASN A 6 -15.54 9.40 -4.82
C ASN A 6 -14.77 8.40 -3.95
N ALA A 7 -15.50 7.59 -3.21
CA ALA A 7 -14.91 6.48 -2.46
C ALA A 7 -14.36 5.44 -3.44
N LEU A 8 -13.05 5.19 -3.41
CA LEU A 8 -12.40 4.15 -4.19
C LEU A 8 -12.53 2.80 -3.49
N ILE A 9 -12.25 2.77 -2.18
CA ILE A 9 -12.47 1.60 -1.35
C ILE A 9 -13.03 2.01 0.01
N GLU A 10 -14.01 1.25 0.50
CA GLU A 10 -14.69 1.51 1.76
C GLU A 10 -14.89 0.21 2.54
N LEU A 11 -14.48 0.23 3.79
CA LEU A 11 -14.72 -0.79 4.79
C LEU A 11 -15.85 -0.31 5.70
N ILE A 12 -16.88 -1.15 5.92
CA ILE A 12 -18.00 -0.84 6.81
C ILE A 12 -18.10 -1.91 7.88
N ASP A 13 -17.87 -1.51 9.14
CA ASP A 13 -17.92 -2.35 10.35
C ASP A 13 -17.12 -3.65 10.21
N VAL A 14 -15.93 -3.55 9.60
CA VAL A 14 -15.07 -4.69 9.30
C VAL A 14 -14.38 -5.18 10.55
N SER A 15 -14.64 -6.45 10.90
CA SER A 15 -13.89 -7.18 11.92
C SER A 15 -13.12 -8.33 11.28
N LYS A 16 -11.90 -8.58 11.79
CA LYS A 16 -11.08 -9.72 11.38
C LYS A 16 -10.56 -10.48 12.57
N GLU A 17 -10.87 -11.77 12.57
CA GLU A 17 -10.42 -12.72 13.57
C GLU A 17 -9.57 -13.81 12.89
N TYR A 18 -8.44 -14.14 13.50
CA TYR A 18 -7.61 -15.28 13.09
C TYR A 18 -7.72 -16.37 14.14
N LYS A 19 -8.01 -17.59 13.71
CA LYS A 19 -8.11 -18.76 14.59
C LYS A 19 -6.96 -19.72 14.34
N VAL A 20 -6.18 -19.99 15.38
CA VAL A 20 -5.08 -20.97 15.36
C VAL A 20 -5.33 -21.97 16.48
N GLY A 21 -5.80 -23.17 16.14
CA GLY A 21 -6.29 -24.16 17.11
C GLY A 21 -7.48 -23.61 17.91
N GLU A 22 -7.34 -23.55 19.23
CA GLU A 22 -8.37 -23.00 20.14
C GLU A 22 -8.21 -21.49 20.40
N ILE A 23 -7.10 -20.89 19.98
CA ILE A 23 -6.80 -19.48 20.23
C ILE A 23 -7.41 -18.65 19.11
N THR A 24 -8.24 -17.67 19.48
CA THR A 24 -8.78 -16.65 18.56
C THR A 24 -8.15 -15.30 18.85
N THR A 25 -7.51 -14.72 17.85
CA THR A 25 -6.93 -13.37 17.92
C THR A 25 -7.77 -12.41 17.09
N VAL A 26 -8.30 -11.36 17.71
CA VAL A 26 -9.06 -10.31 17.03
C VAL A 26 -8.07 -9.26 16.54
N ALA A 27 -7.88 -9.17 15.22
CA ALA A 27 -6.94 -8.26 14.59
C ALA A 27 -7.57 -6.91 14.17
N LEU A 28 -8.88 -6.90 13.86
CA LEU A 28 -9.66 -5.68 13.58
C LEU A 28 -11.01 -5.78 14.28
N ARG A 29 -11.49 -4.64 14.81
CA ARG A 29 -12.73 -4.52 15.60
C ARG A 29 -13.64 -3.46 14.99
N GLU A 30 -14.64 -3.87 14.21
CA GLU A 30 -15.69 -3.00 13.64
C GLU A 30 -15.11 -1.73 12.96
N VAL A 31 -14.02 -1.91 12.18
CA VAL A 31 -13.34 -0.80 11.53
C VAL A 31 -14.18 -0.31 10.37
N THR A 32 -14.56 0.97 10.41
CA THR A 32 -15.09 1.70 9.27
C THR A 32 -14.00 2.64 8.76
N PHE A 33 -13.61 2.48 7.50
CA PHE A 33 -12.50 3.18 6.90
C PHE A 33 -12.71 3.40 5.40
N LYS A 34 -12.31 4.56 4.90
CA LYS A 34 -12.51 4.93 3.50
C LYS A 34 -11.26 5.56 2.89
N VAL A 35 -10.93 5.14 1.68
CA VAL A 35 -9.94 5.78 0.81
C VAL A 35 -10.67 6.32 -0.42
N CYS A 36 -10.52 7.62 -0.67
CA CYS A 36 -11.08 8.27 -1.85
C CYS A 36 -10.04 8.36 -2.97
N GLU A 37 -10.52 8.61 -4.20
CA GLU A 37 -9.64 8.87 -5.35
C GLU A 37 -8.68 10.03 -5.07
N GLY A 38 -7.39 9.81 -5.34
CA GLY A 38 -6.31 10.77 -5.12
C GLY A 38 -5.95 11.01 -3.65
N ASP A 39 -6.42 10.18 -2.73
CA ASP A 39 -6.01 10.28 -1.32
C ASP A 39 -4.55 9.85 -1.14
N LEU A 40 -3.84 10.56 -0.26
CA LEU A 40 -2.49 10.27 0.18
C LEU A 40 -2.51 10.04 1.69
N VAL A 41 -2.44 8.77 2.11
CA VAL A 41 -2.77 8.34 3.47
C VAL A 41 -1.60 7.58 4.11
N ALA A 42 -1.31 7.88 5.39
CA ALA A 42 -0.52 7.02 6.26
C ALA A 42 -1.41 6.29 7.27
N ILE A 43 -1.09 5.04 7.56
CA ILE A 43 -1.65 4.26 8.66
C ILE A 43 -0.52 3.97 9.63
N MET A 44 -0.62 4.51 10.83
CA MET A 44 0.39 4.37 11.89
C MET A 44 -0.15 3.56 13.08
N GLY A 45 0.76 2.99 13.84
CA GLY A 45 0.44 2.30 15.10
C GLY A 45 1.57 1.38 15.53
N PRO A 46 1.56 0.88 16.77
CA PRO A 46 2.56 -0.05 17.28
C PRO A 46 2.55 -1.39 16.54
N SER A 47 3.57 -2.21 16.75
CA SER A 47 3.59 -3.58 16.21
C SER A 47 2.40 -4.38 16.76
N GLY A 48 1.75 -5.17 15.91
CA GLY A 48 0.58 -5.97 16.30
C GLY A 48 -0.74 -5.21 16.40
N SER A 49 -0.79 -3.90 16.14
CA SER A 49 -2.01 -3.09 16.23
C SER A 49 -3.09 -3.38 15.17
N GLY A 50 -2.78 -4.17 14.13
CA GLY A 50 -3.71 -4.49 13.04
C GLY A 50 -3.44 -3.79 11.71
N LYS A 51 -2.34 -3.02 11.57
CA LYS A 51 -1.99 -2.27 10.34
C LYS A 51 -1.95 -3.14 9.08
N THR A 52 -1.16 -4.20 9.11
CA THR A 52 -1.03 -5.14 7.98
C THR A 52 -2.36 -5.85 7.69
N THR A 53 -3.15 -6.15 8.73
CA THR A 53 -4.50 -6.73 8.55
C THR A 53 -5.42 -5.73 7.86
N LEU A 54 -5.41 -4.45 8.28
CA LEU A 54 -6.18 -3.40 7.62
C LEU A 54 -5.75 -3.23 6.16
N LEU A 55 -4.43 -3.23 5.89
CA LEU A 55 -3.90 -3.17 4.53
C LEU A 55 -4.34 -4.38 3.69
N ASN A 56 -4.38 -5.58 4.28
CA ASN A 56 -4.86 -6.79 3.61
C ASN A 56 -6.36 -6.72 3.29
N MET A 57 -7.18 -6.08 4.14
CA MET A 57 -8.59 -5.82 3.84
C MET A 57 -8.72 -4.83 2.67
N LEU A 58 -8.00 -3.70 2.71
CA LEU A 58 -7.95 -2.72 1.62
C LEU A 58 -7.43 -3.36 0.32
N GLY A 59 -6.46 -4.24 0.44
CA GLY A 59 -5.85 -4.94 -0.69
C GLY A 59 -6.66 -6.12 -1.22
N LEU A 60 -7.79 -6.47 -0.61
CA LEU A 60 -8.58 -7.64 -0.96
C LEU A 60 -7.75 -8.95 -0.94
N LEU A 61 -6.69 -8.98 -0.10
CA LEU A 61 -5.81 -10.15 0.08
C LEU A 61 -6.43 -11.16 1.03
N ASP A 62 -7.30 -10.69 1.92
CA ASP A 62 -8.02 -11.52 2.88
C ASP A 62 -9.49 -11.07 2.96
N ARG A 63 -10.34 -11.90 3.56
CA ARG A 63 -11.77 -11.62 3.73
C ARG A 63 -12.05 -11.19 5.16
N PRO A 64 -12.97 -10.24 5.38
CA PRO A 64 -13.41 -9.89 6.71
C PRO A 64 -14.15 -11.06 7.36
N THR A 65 -14.06 -11.21 8.69
CA THR A 65 -14.89 -12.15 9.45
C THR A 65 -16.32 -11.62 9.57
N ARG A 66 -16.46 -10.29 9.71
CA ARG A 66 -17.74 -9.55 9.71
C ARG A 66 -17.56 -8.21 9.00
N GLY A 67 -18.68 -7.59 8.64
CA GLY A 67 -18.71 -6.33 7.92
C GLY A 67 -18.63 -6.51 6.41
N LYS A 68 -18.41 -5.42 5.69
CA LYS A 68 -18.41 -5.39 4.23
C LYS A 68 -17.28 -4.54 3.69
N ILE A 69 -16.83 -4.90 2.48
CA ILE A 69 -15.84 -4.13 1.72
C ILE A 69 -16.51 -3.74 0.39
N PHE A 70 -16.45 -2.45 0.09
CA PHE A 70 -16.90 -1.91 -1.19
C PHE A 70 -15.69 -1.40 -1.98
N PHE A 71 -15.66 -1.68 -3.26
CA PHE A 71 -14.69 -1.13 -4.21
C PHE A 71 -15.44 -0.41 -5.34
N GLU A 72 -15.18 0.87 -5.55
CA GLU A 72 -15.92 1.73 -6.49
C GLU A 72 -17.45 1.59 -6.32
N GLY A 73 -17.91 1.57 -5.06
CA GLY A 73 -19.33 1.44 -4.68
C GLY A 73 -19.92 0.04 -4.81
N ARG A 74 -19.17 -0.96 -5.30
CA ARG A 74 -19.61 -2.35 -5.44
C ARG A 74 -19.21 -3.18 -4.22
N ASP A 75 -20.15 -3.91 -3.61
CA ASP A 75 -19.85 -4.88 -2.55
C ASP A 75 -19.00 -6.04 -3.12
N VAL A 76 -17.74 -6.13 -2.67
CA VAL A 76 -16.78 -7.15 -3.12
C VAL A 76 -16.62 -8.29 -2.13
N SER A 77 -17.25 -8.21 -0.96
CA SER A 77 -17.10 -9.19 0.12
C SER A 77 -17.56 -10.60 -0.29
N LYS A 78 -18.47 -10.69 -1.26
CA LYS A 78 -19.06 -11.95 -1.74
C LYS A 78 -18.51 -12.42 -3.10
N LEU A 79 -17.55 -11.71 -3.67
CA LEU A 79 -16.95 -12.13 -4.95
C LEU A 79 -16.20 -13.46 -4.79
N SER A 80 -16.18 -14.26 -5.86
CA SER A 80 -15.34 -15.46 -5.92
C SER A 80 -13.85 -15.09 -5.85
N ASP A 81 -12.99 -16.02 -5.43
CA ASP A 81 -11.55 -15.78 -5.35
C ASP A 81 -10.95 -15.41 -6.70
N ARG A 82 -11.44 -15.99 -7.80
CA ARG A 82 -11.05 -15.64 -9.15
C ARG A 82 -11.37 -14.17 -9.47
N ASN A 83 -12.57 -13.71 -9.14
CA ASN A 83 -13.00 -12.33 -9.40
C ASN A 83 -12.25 -11.34 -8.51
N LEU A 84 -11.99 -11.69 -7.24
CA LEU A 84 -11.15 -10.89 -6.35
C LEU A 84 -9.71 -10.79 -6.87
N ALA A 85 -9.15 -11.90 -7.38
CA ALA A 85 -7.80 -11.90 -7.95
C ALA A 85 -7.69 -11.03 -9.20
N SER A 86 -8.72 -11.06 -10.09
CA SER A 86 -8.79 -10.18 -11.25
C SER A 86 -8.88 -8.71 -10.83
N LEU A 87 -9.77 -8.39 -9.90
CA LEU A 87 -9.94 -7.03 -9.37
C LEU A 87 -8.64 -6.49 -8.74
N ARG A 88 -7.98 -7.30 -7.88
CA ARG A 88 -6.68 -6.93 -7.31
C ARG A 88 -5.64 -6.65 -8.40
N ASN A 89 -5.52 -7.56 -9.35
CA ASN A 89 -4.55 -7.43 -10.43
C ASN A 89 -4.76 -6.15 -11.24
N GLU A 90 -6.01 -5.75 -11.48
CA GLU A 90 -6.34 -4.58 -12.30
C GLU A 90 -6.28 -3.26 -11.54
N LYS A 91 -6.70 -3.27 -10.27
CA LYS A 91 -7.02 -2.06 -9.52
C LYS A 91 -6.05 -1.74 -8.39
N ILE A 92 -5.23 -2.68 -7.95
CA ILE A 92 -4.42 -2.52 -6.75
C ILE A 92 -2.95 -2.83 -7.04
N GLY A 93 -2.08 -1.86 -6.78
CA GLY A 93 -0.64 -2.04 -6.76
C GLY A 93 -0.15 -2.29 -5.33
N PHE A 94 0.68 -3.33 -5.14
CA PHE A 94 1.25 -3.66 -3.82
C PHE A 94 2.75 -3.41 -3.80
N VAL A 95 3.20 -2.76 -2.71
CA VAL A 95 4.60 -2.56 -2.38
C VAL A 95 4.86 -3.08 -0.97
N PHE A 96 5.86 -3.93 -0.79
CA PHE A 96 6.17 -4.60 0.47
C PHE A 96 7.54 -4.21 1.00
N GLN A 97 7.72 -4.30 2.31
CA GLN A 97 8.98 -4.05 3.00
C GLN A 97 10.14 -4.93 2.47
N MET A 98 9.88 -6.21 2.20
CA MET A 98 10.85 -7.19 1.72
C MET A 98 10.96 -7.22 0.19
N PHE A 99 10.51 -6.17 -0.51
CA PHE A 99 10.48 -6.03 -1.97
C PHE A 99 9.66 -7.12 -2.70
N ASN A 100 9.66 -8.35 -2.22
CA ASN A 100 8.98 -9.53 -2.76
C ASN A 100 9.24 -9.74 -4.27
N LEU A 101 10.49 -9.48 -4.70
CA LEU A 101 10.95 -9.77 -6.04
C LEU A 101 11.31 -11.25 -6.15
N ILE A 102 11.03 -11.84 -7.30
CA ILE A 102 11.41 -13.23 -7.59
C ILE A 102 12.86 -13.24 -8.04
N ASN A 103 13.77 -13.74 -7.18
CA ASN A 103 15.22 -13.68 -7.39
C ASN A 103 15.73 -14.37 -8.66
N ARG A 104 15.02 -15.40 -9.15
CA ARG A 104 15.37 -16.11 -10.40
C ARG A 104 15.00 -15.35 -11.66
N LEU A 105 14.07 -14.40 -11.56
CA LEU A 105 13.60 -13.58 -12.66
C LEU A 105 14.43 -12.31 -12.78
N THR A 106 14.53 -11.78 -14.00
CA THR A 106 15.11 -10.46 -14.28
C THR A 106 14.20 -9.34 -13.73
N VAL A 107 14.72 -8.11 -13.70
CA VAL A 107 13.94 -6.90 -13.39
C VAL A 107 12.75 -6.77 -14.35
N PHE A 108 13.00 -6.93 -15.66
CA PHE A 108 11.94 -6.88 -16.66
C PHE A 108 10.83 -7.89 -16.36
N GLU A 109 11.18 -9.15 -16.14
CA GLU A 109 10.23 -10.23 -15.85
C GLU A 109 9.46 -10.00 -14.54
N ASN A 110 10.11 -9.45 -13.51
CA ASN A 110 9.43 -9.08 -12.26
C ASN A 110 8.38 -7.99 -12.48
N ILE A 111 8.70 -6.96 -13.27
CA ILE A 111 7.77 -5.84 -13.52
C ILE A 111 6.63 -6.27 -14.44
N GLU A 112 6.88 -7.11 -15.49
CA GLU A 112 5.83 -7.52 -16.41
C GLU A 112 4.80 -8.49 -15.83
N MET A 113 5.12 -9.16 -14.70
CA MET A 113 4.28 -10.21 -14.12
C MET A 113 2.79 -9.86 -14.00
N PRO A 114 2.39 -8.68 -13.51
CA PRO A 114 0.95 -8.33 -13.39
C PRO A 114 0.24 -8.22 -14.74
N LEU A 115 0.97 -8.01 -15.82
CA LEU A 115 0.42 -7.81 -17.16
C LEU A 115 0.12 -9.14 -17.89
N ILE A 116 0.78 -10.23 -17.47
CA ILE A 116 0.65 -11.55 -18.11
C ILE A 116 -0.78 -12.11 -17.97
N PRO A 117 -1.39 -12.14 -16.76
CA PRO A 117 -2.76 -12.63 -16.58
C PRO A 117 -3.82 -11.77 -17.30
N ARG A 118 -3.48 -10.50 -17.62
CA ARG A 118 -4.38 -9.61 -18.38
C ARG A 118 -4.38 -9.91 -19.89
N GLY A 119 -3.55 -10.86 -20.35
CA GLY A 119 -3.45 -11.20 -21.78
C GLY A 119 -2.80 -10.10 -22.64
N ILE A 120 -2.08 -9.16 -22.05
CA ILE A 120 -1.45 -8.05 -22.79
C ILE A 120 -0.32 -8.60 -23.67
N PRO A 121 -0.30 -8.28 -24.98
CA PRO A 121 0.74 -8.75 -25.91
C PRO A 121 2.14 -8.32 -25.47
N ARG A 122 3.15 -9.14 -25.75
CA ARG A 122 4.52 -8.92 -25.26
C ARG A 122 5.12 -7.59 -25.73
N ASN A 123 4.89 -7.20 -26.98
CA ASN A 123 5.37 -5.91 -27.50
C ASN A 123 4.80 -4.72 -26.72
N VAL A 124 3.54 -4.78 -26.30
CA VAL A 124 2.91 -3.75 -25.47
C VAL A 124 3.47 -3.79 -24.05
N ARG A 125 3.65 -5.00 -23.47
CA ARG A 125 4.26 -5.14 -22.14
C ARG A 125 5.66 -4.51 -22.06
N VAL A 126 6.46 -4.63 -23.10
CA VAL A 126 7.82 -4.05 -23.15
C VAL A 126 7.78 -2.54 -22.91
N GLU A 127 6.88 -1.82 -23.57
CA GLU A 127 6.75 -0.38 -23.41
C GLU A 127 6.17 -0.02 -22.04
N MET A 128 5.16 -0.74 -21.57
CA MET A 128 4.59 -0.52 -20.22
C MET A 128 5.63 -0.72 -19.13
N VAL A 129 6.45 -1.77 -19.22
CA VAL A 129 7.54 -2.04 -18.26
C VAL A 129 8.60 -0.95 -18.31
N ARG A 130 8.96 -0.48 -19.52
CA ARG A 130 9.90 0.62 -19.71
C ARG A 130 9.42 1.89 -19.02
N GLU A 131 8.18 2.29 -19.30
CA GLU A 131 7.57 3.48 -18.70
C GLU A 131 7.50 3.38 -17.18
N ALA A 132 7.03 2.25 -16.65
CA ALA A 132 6.93 2.03 -15.21
C ALA A 132 8.30 2.09 -14.52
N LEU A 133 9.36 1.50 -15.12
CA LEU A 133 10.70 1.56 -14.54
C LEU A 133 11.26 2.99 -14.55
N LEU A 134 11.09 3.73 -15.64
CA LEU A 134 11.55 5.12 -15.74
C LEU A 134 10.82 6.05 -14.76
N LYS A 135 9.51 5.86 -14.57
CA LYS A 135 8.70 6.63 -13.60
C LYS A 135 9.24 6.56 -12.17
N VAL A 136 9.81 5.44 -11.77
CA VAL A 136 10.39 5.27 -10.43
C VAL A 136 11.88 5.63 -10.37
N GLY A 137 12.42 6.28 -11.40
CA GLY A 137 13.84 6.65 -11.50
C GLY A 137 14.75 5.43 -11.70
N GLY A 138 14.26 4.36 -12.29
CA GLY A 138 15.07 3.22 -12.70
C GLY A 138 15.75 3.44 -14.04
N GLU A 139 16.71 2.59 -14.37
CA GLU A 139 17.50 2.66 -15.59
C GLU A 139 17.24 1.43 -16.48
N LEU A 140 17.20 1.62 -17.79
CA LEU A 140 16.90 0.53 -18.74
C LEU A 140 17.95 -0.59 -18.71
N GLU A 141 19.16 -0.27 -18.28
CA GLU A 141 20.24 -1.25 -18.07
C GLU A 141 19.86 -2.30 -17.02
N TRP A 142 18.92 -1.99 -16.10
CA TRP A 142 18.48 -2.93 -15.07
C TRP A 142 17.63 -4.06 -15.66
N PHE A 143 17.05 -3.91 -16.83
CA PHE A 143 16.12 -4.88 -17.42
C PHE A 143 16.62 -6.33 -17.38
N LYS A 144 17.92 -6.51 -17.69
CA LYS A 144 18.55 -7.84 -17.72
C LYS A 144 19.15 -8.27 -16.37
N LYS A 145 19.24 -7.35 -15.41
CA LYS A 145 19.76 -7.66 -14.07
C LYS A 145 18.75 -8.50 -13.28
N LYS A 146 19.26 -9.30 -12.34
CA LYS A 146 18.47 -9.99 -11.33
C LYS A 146 18.40 -9.14 -10.06
N PRO A 147 17.38 -9.32 -9.18
CA PRO A 147 17.29 -8.59 -7.92
C PRO A 147 18.57 -8.59 -7.09
N SER A 148 19.30 -9.71 -7.04
CA SER A 148 20.57 -9.83 -6.31
C SER A 148 21.71 -8.94 -6.81
N GLN A 149 21.57 -8.34 -7.98
CA GLN A 149 22.53 -7.42 -8.59
C GLN A 149 22.18 -5.95 -8.36
N LEU A 150 21.14 -5.68 -7.57
CA LEU A 150 20.61 -4.35 -7.27
C LEU A 150 20.79 -4.02 -5.79
N SER A 151 21.01 -2.73 -5.47
CA SER A 151 20.94 -2.24 -4.09
C SER A 151 19.51 -2.35 -3.54
N GLY A 152 19.32 -2.28 -2.22
CA GLY A 152 18.00 -2.31 -1.59
C GLY A 152 17.05 -1.23 -2.12
N GLY A 153 17.53 -0.01 -2.27
CA GLY A 153 16.75 1.09 -2.85
C GLY A 153 16.39 0.88 -4.32
N GLN A 154 17.27 0.25 -5.11
CA GLN A 154 16.97 -0.14 -6.49
C GLN A 154 15.93 -1.25 -6.54
N GLN A 155 16.04 -2.27 -5.67
CA GLN A 155 15.03 -3.34 -5.56
C GLN A 155 13.66 -2.79 -5.19
N GLN A 156 13.60 -1.83 -4.25
CA GLN A 156 12.33 -1.21 -3.87
C GLN A 156 11.72 -0.42 -5.03
N ARG A 157 12.51 0.32 -5.79
CA ARG A 157 12.02 1.00 -6.99
C ARG A 157 11.49 0.01 -8.04
N VAL A 158 12.15 -1.13 -8.24
CA VAL A 158 11.63 -2.21 -9.09
C VAL A 158 10.31 -2.78 -8.55
N SER A 159 10.18 -2.94 -7.24
CA SER A 159 8.92 -3.37 -6.60
C SER A 159 7.79 -2.35 -6.83
N ILE A 160 8.09 -1.05 -6.73
CA ILE A 160 7.14 0.01 -7.04
C ILE A 160 6.79 0.01 -8.54
N ALA A 161 7.76 -0.12 -9.45
CA ALA A 161 7.52 -0.23 -10.88
C ALA A 161 6.57 -1.39 -11.20
N ARG A 162 6.77 -2.57 -10.60
CA ARG A 162 5.86 -3.72 -10.70
C ARG A 162 4.46 -3.38 -10.21
N ALA A 163 4.35 -2.64 -9.11
CA ALA A 163 3.06 -2.27 -8.55
C ALA A 163 2.27 -1.33 -9.47
N ILE A 164 2.95 -0.42 -10.19
CA ILE A 164 2.30 0.61 -11.02
C ILE A 164 2.21 0.26 -12.51
N VAL A 165 2.85 -0.82 -12.99
CA VAL A 165 2.94 -1.16 -14.41
C VAL A 165 1.59 -1.30 -15.12
N GLY A 166 0.56 -1.69 -14.35
CA GLY A 166 -0.82 -1.80 -14.83
C GLY A 166 -1.66 -0.55 -14.63
N ASN A 167 -1.07 0.56 -14.21
CA ASN A 167 -1.72 1.83 -13.89
C ASN A 167 -2.91 1.69 -12.91
N PRO A 168 -2.73 1.08 -11.72
CA PRO A 168 -3.82 0.88 -10.77
C PRO A 168 -4.26 2.20 -10.13
N PRO A 169 -5.56 2.40 -9.82
CA PRO A 169 -6.03 3.62 -9.14
C PRO A 169 -5.56 3.73 -7.69
N ILE A 170 -5.15 2.62 -7.05
CA ILE A 170 -4.65 2.62 -5.67
C ILE A 170 -3.35 1.84 -5.54
N ILE A 171 -2.43 2.38 -4.76
CA ILE A 171 -1.16 1.78 -4.36
C ILE A 171 -1.19 1.58 -2.85
N LEU A 172 -0.97 0.35 -2.39
CA LEU A 172 -0.89 -0.04 -1.00
C LEU A 172 0.54 -0.43 -0.66
N ALA A 173 1.15 0.23 0.31
CA ALA A 173 2.54 0.01 0.69
C ALA A 173 2.64 -0.38 2.17
N ASP A 174 3.24 -1.54 2.45
CA ASP A 174 3.49 -2.03 3.81
C ASP A 174 4.96 -1.80 4.16
N GLU A 175 5.25 -0.86 5.09
CA GLU A 175 6.59 -0.47 5.56
C GLU A 175 7.61 -0.29 4.42
N PRO A 176 7.31 0.52 3.38
CA PRO A 176 8.08 0.53 2.14
C PRO A 176 9.51 1.06 2.26
N THR A 177 9.84 1.65 3.41
CA THR A 177 11.16 2.24 3.71
C THR A 177 11.93 1.49 4.80
N GLY A 178 11.30 0.50 5.44
CA GLY A 178 11.82 -0.14 6.66
C GLY A 178 13.17 -0.85 6.52
N ASN A 179 13.56 -1.24 5.30
CA ASN A 179 14.84 -1.93 5.02
C ASN A 179 15.81 -1.06 4.19
N LEU A 180 15.61 0.26 4.16
CA LEU A 180 16.38 1.18 3.33
C LEU A 180 17.24 2.13 4.16
N ASP A 181 18.34 2.56 3.58
CA ASP A 181 19.07 3.72 4.09
C ASP A 181 18.25 5.01 3.89
N ARG A 182 18.61 6.08 4.61
CA ARG A 182 17.87 7.35 4.60
C ARG A 182 17.71 7.97 3.21
N VAL A 183 18.74 7.89 2.37
CA VAL A 183 18.71 8.47 1.01
C VAL A 183 17.74 7.70 0.14
N SER A 184 17.83 6.37 0.16
CA SER A 184 16.90 5.48 -0.56
C SER A 184 15.46 5.62 -0.07
N ALA A 185 15.25 5.72 1.26
CA ALA A 185 13.94 5.93 1.86
C ALA A 185 13.29 7.23 1.37
N ARG A 186 14.05 8.33 1.36
CA ARG A 186 13.59 9.61 0.83
C ARG A 186 13.16 9.51 -0.64
N THR A 187 13.97 8.88 -1.48
CA THR A 187 13.65 8.66 -2.91
C THR A 187 12.35 7.88 -3.09
N VAL A 188 12.11 6.85 -2.26
CA VAL A 188 10.88 6.06 -2.28
C VAL A 188 9.67 6.90 -1.88
N VAL A 189 9.77 7.72 -0.83
CA VAL A 189 8.70 8.64 -0.42
C VAL A 189 8.40 9.65 -1.53
N GLU A 190 9.43 10.28 -2.11
CA GLU A 190 9.27 11.21 -3.24
C GLU A 190 8.58 10.53 -4.45
N THR A 191 8.88 9.25 -4.70
CA THR A 191 8.19 8.47 -5.74
C THR A 191 6.70 8.35 -5.46
N PHE A 192 6.29 8.03 -4.23
CA PHE A 192 4.87 7.96 -3.87
C PHE A 192 4.16 9.31 -3.99
N LEU A 193 4.81 10.41 -3.58
CA LEU A 193 4.28 11.75 -3.74
C LEU A 193 4.04 12.12 -5.22
N ASN A 194 4.97 11.74 -6.09
CA ASN A 194 4.83 11.98 -7.52
C ASN A 194 3.73 11.12 -8.14
N LEU A 195 3.63 9.84 -7.79
CA LEU A 195 2.55 8.96 -8.23
C LEU A 195 1.18 9.47 -7.77
N ASN A 196 1.09 10.03 -6.56
CA ASN A 196 -0.16 10.66 -6.10
C ASN A 196 -0.52 11.90 -6.93
N LYS A 197 0.45 12.76 -7.28
CA LYS A 197 0.23 13.90 -8.18
C LYS A 197 -0.22 13.47 -9.58
N GLU A 198 0.15 12.27 -10.01
CA GLU A 198 -0.29 11.66 -11.27
C GLU A 198 -1.70 11.05 -11.19
N GLY A 199 -2.35 11.09 -10.03
CA GLY A 199 -3.73 10.66 -9.81
C GLY A 199 -3.90 9.33 -9.09
N HIS A 200 -2.81 8.64 -8.72
CA HIS A 200 -2.91 7.43 -7.90
C HIS A 200 -3.30 7.78 -6.45
N SER A 201 -4.22 7.02 -5.87
CA SER A 201 -4.39 7.02 -4.42
C SER A 201 -3.28 6.20 -3.79
N VAL A 202 -2.69 6.69 -2.70
CA VAL A 202 -1.56 6.00 -2.04
C VAL A 202 -1.88 5.81 -0.56
N VAL A 203 -1.77 4.58 -0.08
CA VAL A 203 -1.89 4.23 1.34
C VAL A 203 -0.58 3.59 1.78
N VAL A 204 0.09 4.22 2.75
CA VAL A 204 1.35 3.74 3.32
C VAL A 204 1.11 3.31 4.76
N VAL A 205 1.38 2.06 5.06
CA VAL A 205 1.51 1.59 6.45
C VAL A 205 2.94 1.83 6.88
N THR A 206 3.14 2.51 8.00
CA THR A 206 4.46 2.76 8.54
C THR A 206 4.42 3.01 10.05
N HIS A 207 5.53 2.72 10.74
CA HIS A 207 5.78 3.15 12.11
C HIS A 207 6.71 4.36 12.16
N ASP A 208 7.23 4.83 11.00
CA ASP A 208 8.11 5.98 10.89
C ASP A 208 7.30 7.29 10.79
N PRO A 209 7.40 8.18 11.80
CA PRO A 209 6.71 9.47 11.77
C PRO A 209 7.17 10.40 10.65
N GLU A 210 8.44 10.31 10.21
CA GLU A 210 8.96 11.14 9.12
C GLU A 210 8.25 10.80 7.81
N VAL A 211 8.07 9.51 7.54
CA VAL A 211 7.34 9.03 6.36
C VAL A 211 5.85 9.42 6.44
N ALA A 212 5.22 9.22 7.61
CA ALA A 212 3.82 9.54 7.80
C ALA A 212 3.54 11.05 7.64
N ASN A 213 4.45 11.91 8.09
CA ASN A 213 4.32 13.37 7.96
C ASN A 213 4.37 13.85 6.50
N CYS A 214 4.87 13.05 5.58
CA CYS A 214 4.84 13.36 4.15
C CYS A 214 3.46 13.10 3.51
N MET A 215 2.53 12.42 4.21
CA MET A 215 1.21 12.09 3.70
C MET A 215 0.17 13.15 4.11
N GLU A 216 -0.92 13.32 3.34
CA GLU A 216 -1.95 14.34 3.64
C GLU A 216 -2.79 13.98 4.88
N LYS A 217 -3.09 12.67 5.05
CA LYS A 217 -3.92 12.16 6.15
C LYS A 217 -3.15 11.07 6.88
N ILE A 218 -3.27 11.05 8.20
CA ILE A 218 -2.64 10.06 9.05
C ILE A 218 -3.70 9.45 9.95
N TYR A 219 -3.87 8.14 9.84
CA TYR A 219 -4.73 7.36 10.72
C TYR A 219 -3.89 6.59 11.72
N VAL A 220 -4.30 6.63 12.98
CA VAL A 220 -3.63 5.85 14.03
C VAL A 220 -4.51 4.65 14.39
N ILE A 221 -3.92 3.46 14.28
CA ILE A 221 -4.57 2.21 14.67
C ILE A 221 -3.91 1.62 15.92
N ARG A 222 -4.73 1.20 16.87
CA ARG A 222 -4.31 0.51 18.10
C ARG A 222 -5.32 -0.57 18.45
N ASP A 223 -4.84 -1.77 18.79
CA ASP A 223 -5.65 -2.92 19.22
C ASP A 223 -6.83 -3.24 18.27
N GLY A 224 -6.59 -3.08 16.97
CA GLY A 224 -7.57 -3.32 15.93
C GLY A 224 -8.62 -2.24 15.74
N LEU A 225 -8.47 -1.07 16.37
CA LEU A 225 -9.35 0.10 16.26
C LEU A 225 -8.62 1.30 15.65
N ILE A 226 -9.31 2.08 14.84
CA ILE A 226 -8.82 3.40 14.42
C ILE A 226 -9.14 4.38 15.55
N ILE A 227 -8.11 4.90 16.21
CA ILE A 227 -8.25 5.76 17.39
C ILE A 227 -8.08 7.25 17.09
N GLY A 228 -7.64 7.59 15.86
CA GLY A 228 -7.47 9.00 15.48
C GLY A 228 -7.22 9.17 13.98
N GLU A 229 -7.65 10.34 13.49
CA GLU A 229 -7.37 10.86 12.15
C GLU A 229 -6.71 12.24 12.31
N TYR A 230 -5.57 12.44 11.66
CA TYR A 230 -4.81 13.68 11.69
C TYR A 230 -4.53 14.12 10.25
N ARG A 231 -4.48 15.41 10.03
CA ARG A 231 -3.91 15.97 8.79
C ARG A 231 -2.47 16.37 9.07
N SER A 232 -1.58 16.05 8.15
CA SER A 232 -0.21 16.49 8.28
C SER A 232 -0.16 18.02 8.24
N ASN A 233 0.54 18.59 9.21
CA ASN A 233 0.91 19.98 9.19
C ASN A 233 2.44 20.04 9.19
N PRO A 234 3.09 20.43 8.10
CA PRO A 234 4.55 20.47 8.02
C PRO A 234 5.21 21.35 9.10
N GLN A 235 4.43 22.24 9.74
CA GLN A 235 4.90 23.13 10.80
C GLN A 235 4.69 22.61 12.23
N GLU A 236 3.89 21.55 12.42
CA GLU A 236 3.67 20.93 13.73
C GLU A 236 4.21 19.49 13.74
N SER A 237 5.28 19.25 14.50
CA SER A 237 5.81 17.91 14.69
C SER A 237 4.75 16.98 15.28
N LEU A 238 4.34 15.96 14.52
CA LEU A 238 3.44 14.89 14.98
C LEU A 238 4.00 14.16 16.22
N ILE A 239 5.32 14.17 16.38
CA ILE A 239 6.02 13.58 17.53
C ILE A 239 5.50 14.18 18.86
N SER A 240 5.17 15.48 18.89
CA SER A 240 4.63 16.12 20.10
C SER A 240 3.18 15.70 20.40
N LYS A 241 2.37 15.43 19.38
CA LYS A 241 0.96 14.99 19.54
C LYS A 241 0.86 13.50 19.87
N MET A 242 1.72 12.67 19.28
CA MET A 242 1.74 11.23 19.57
C MET A 242 2.36 10.91 20.93
N SER A 243 3.34 11.67 21.41
CA SER A 243 3.89 11.49 22.77
C SER A 243 2.88 11.80 23.87
N GLY A 244 1.85 12.61 23.61
CA GLY A 244 0.71 12.79 24.52
C GLY A 244 -0.14 11.53 24.66
N ILE A 245 -0.44 10.85 23.55
CA ILE A 245 -1.27 9.63 23.53
C ILE A 245 -0.53 8.43 24.16
N ILE A 246 0.80 8.39 24.08
CA ILE A 246 1.62 7.30 24.64
C ILE A 246 1.89 7.51 26.15
N LYS A 247 1.86 8.76 26.64
CA LYS A 247 2.16 9.09 28.04
C LYS A 247 0.97 9.02 29.00
N GLU A 248 -0.26 8.96 28.53
CA GLU A 248 -1.44 8.89 29.42
C GLU A 248 -1.73 7.48 29.98
N GLU A 249 -0.87 6.48 29.70
CA GLU A 249 -1.03 5.09 30.20
C GLU A 249 0.28 4.48 30.73
N SER A 250 1.10 5.28 31.44
CA SER A 250 2.25 4.76 32.19
C SER A 250 1.98 4.82 33.68
#